data_3cb98fec447a8094a1637326b34a2877
#
_entry.id   3cb98fec447a8094a1637326b34a2877
#
_cell.length_a   1.000
_cell.length_b   1.000
_cell.length_c   1.000
_cell.angle_alpha   90.00
_cell.angle_beta   90.00
_cell.angle_gamma   90.00
#
_symmetry.space_group_name_H-M   'P 1'
#
loop_
_entity.id
_entity.type
_entity.pdbx_description
1 polymer ?
#
loop_
_entity_poly.entity_id
_entity_poly.type
_entity_poly.pdbx_seq_one_letter_code
_entity_poly.pdbx_strand_id
1 'polypeptide(L)'
;MRYAYGVTSALLLGGATISLITGQPAGAQVAQNDDARITAVTPRAGAPASFADLTEQLAPAVVNISTRQRVEVQSSNPFAGTPFEGMFGDRGGDQPTTREGQSLGSGFLISADGYVVTNNHVVTPQGNGTVEEITVTMPDGSEYEAKMVGKDAESDLAVLKIDRAEPFPFVKFGDSAQARAGDWVVAIGNPFGLGGTVTSGIISSVLRTAGAGAYDRFIQTDAAINRGNSGGPLFDMQGNVIGINNAILSPSGGSVGVGF
;
A
#
# COMPACT_ATOMS: atom_id res chain seq x y z
N MET A 1 -8.62 46.68 -24.95
CA MET A 1 -8.07 46.24 -23.64
C MET A 1 -8.17 47.27 -22.50
N ARG A 2 -8.18 48.57 -22.75
CA ARG A 2 -8.25 49.61 -21.69
C ARG A 2 -9.58 49.68 -20.93
N TYR A 3 -10.69 49.24 -21.51
CA TYR A 3 -12.03 49.25 -20.87
C TYR A 3 -12.26 48.03 -19.96
N ALA A 4 -11.58 46.91 -20.20
CA ALA A 4 -11.77 45.70 -19.39
C ALA A 4 -11.25 45.88 -17.95
N TYR A 5 -10.15 46.63 -17.78
CA TYR A 5 -9.58 46.92 -16.46
C TYR A 5 -10.43 47.93 -15.65
N GLY A 6 -11.10 48.88 -16.37
CA GLY A 6 -12.01 49.83 -15.72
C GLY A 6 -13.24 49.16 -15.13
N VAL A 7 -13.81 48.20 -15.82
CA VAL A 7 -15.01 47.46 -15.33
C VAL A 7 -14.64 46.53 -14.17
N THR A 8 -13.54 45.83 -14.25
CA THR A 8 -13.08 44.95 -13.14
C THR A 8 -12.70 45.73 -11.88
N SER A 9 -12.05 46.91 -12.04
CA SER A 9 -11.75 47.76 -10.90
C SER A 9 -12.99 48.37 -10.27
N ALA A 10 -14.02 48.74 -11.05
CA ALA A 10 -15.29 49.24 -10.53
C ALA A 10 -16.11 48.17 -9.80
N LEU A 11 -16.08 46.91 -10.28
CA LEU A 11 -16.72 45.77 -9.61
C LEU A 11 -16.02 45.41 -8.29
N LEU A 12 -14.70 45.47 -8.22
CA LEU A 12 -13.95 45.20 -7.00
C LEU A 12 -14.16 46.33 -5.94
N LEU A 13 -14.19 47.60 -6.37
CA LEU A 13 -14.49 48.69 -5.47
C LEU A 13 -15.96 48.69 -5.00
N GLY A 14 -16.91 48.34 -5.87
CA GLY A 14 -18.31 48.21 -5.54
C GLY A 14 -18.52 47.07 -4.53
N GLY A 15 -17.87 45.92 -4.70
CA GLY A 15 -17.94 44.81 -3.77
C GLY A 15 -17.36 45.15 -2.40
N ALA A 16 -16.24 45.84 -2.35
CA ALA A 16 -15.62 46.27 -1.09
C ALA A 16 -16.48 47.31 -0.31
N THR A 17 -17.14 48.21 -1.02
CA THR A 17 -18.02 49.21 -0.36
C THR A 17 -19.30 48.60 0.16
N ILE A 18 -19.91 47.63 -0.51
CA ILE A 18 -21.08 46.89 -0.03
C ILE A 18 -20.68 46.08 1.22
N SER A 19 -19.51 45.44 1.23
CA SER A 19 -19.01 44.70 2.39
C SER A 19 -18.79 45.57 3.62
N LEU A 20 -18.33 46.80 3.45
CA LEU A 20 -18.15 47.78 4.53
C LEU A 20 -19.48 48.30 5.09
N ILE A 21 -20.54 48.42 4.26
CA ILE A 21 -21.86 48.93 4.66
C ILE A 21 -22.67 47.81 5.34
N THR A 22 -22.54 46.55 4.86
CA THR A 22 -23.34 45.41 5.33
C THR A 22 -22.67 44.67 6.50
N GLY A 23 -21.40 44.93 6.77
CA GLY A 23 -20.62 44.19 7.78
C GLY A 23 -20.37 42.71 7.40
N GLN A 24 -20.73 42.32 6.18
CA GLN A 24 -20.51 40.96 5.69
C GLN A 24 -19.25 40.88 4.82
N PRO A 25 -18.32 39.98 5.10
CA PRO A 25 -17.15 39.80 4.25
C PRO A 25 -17.58 39.32 2.87
N ALA A 26 -17.15 40.06 1.81
CA ALA A 26 -17.46 39.69 0.44
C ALA A 26 -16.86 38.32 0.09
N GLY A 27 -17.71 37.34 -0.10
CA GLY A 27 -17.38 36.05 -0.71
C GLY A 27 -16.76 34.98 0.20
N ALA A 28 -16.57 35.23 1.50
CA ALA A 28 -16.24 34.16 2.40
C ALA A 28 -17.53 33.49 2.91
N GLN A 29 -17.87 32.35 2.39
CA GLN A 29 -18.77 31.45 3.12
C GLN A 29 -18.00 30.98 4.36
N VAL A 30 -18.30 31.61 5.49
CA VAL A 30 -17.91 31.06 6.78
C VAL A 30 -18.63 29.72 6.87
N ALA A 31 -17.88 28.63 6.95
CA ALA A 31 -18.45 27.35 7.32
C ALA A 31 -19.16 27.57 8.66
N GLN A 32 -20.49 27.70 8.61
CA GLN A 32 -21.28 27.84 9.82
C GLN A 32 -21.21 26.49 10.54
N ASN A 33 -20.38 26.41 11.56
CA ASN A 33 -20.48 25.38 12.56
C ASN A 33 -21.80 25.63 13.31
N ASP A 34 -22.87 24.99 12.84
CA ASP A 34 -24.09 24.87 13.59
C ASP A 34 -23.81 23.89 14.73
N ASP A 35 -23.72 24.37 15.95
CA ASP A 35 -23.45 23.56 17.15
C ASP A 35 -24.40 22.37 17.27
N ALA A 36 -25.65 22.51 16.79
CA ALA A 36 -26.62 21.42 16.75
C ALA A 36 -26.21 20.31 15.76
N ARG A 37 -25.56 20.67 14.65
CA ARG A 37 -25.06 19.69 13.65
C ARG A 37 -23.79 19.03 14.12
N ILE A 38 -22.89 19.75 14.79
CA ILE A 38 -21.67 19.20 15.37
C ILE A 38 -22.01 18.21 16.47
N THR A 39 -23.01 18.48 17.31
CA THR A 39 -23.48 17.55 18.36
C THR A 39 -24.03 16.26 17.76
N ALA A 40 -24.69 16.33 16.60
CA ALA A 40 -25.19 15.15 15.89
C ALA A 40 -24.07 14.32 15.20
N VAL A 41 -22.92 14.92 14.95
CA VAL A 41 -21.73 14.29 14.34
C VAL A 41 -20.63 14.05 15.36
N THR A 42 -20.90 14.24 16.66
CA THR A 42 -19.93 13.87 17.70
C THR A 42 -19.44 12.44 17.42
N PRO A 43 -18.14 12.22 17.25
CA PRO A 43 -17.62 10.87 17.04
C PRO A 43 -18.21 9.98 18.11
N ARG A 44 -18.83 8.87 17.72
CA ARG A 44 -19.31 7.89 18.69
C ARG A 44 -18.16 7.67 19.65
N ALA A 45 -18.43 7.74 20.97
CA ALA A 45 -17.45 7.37 21.97
C ALA A 45 -16.85 6.02 21.59
N GLY A 46 -15.60 5.99 21.11
CA GLY A 46 -15.09 4.79 20.50
C GLY A 46 -13.88 4.94 19.57
N ALA A 47 -13.19 6.10 19.57
CA ALA A 47 -11.79 6.02 19.13
C ALA A 47 -11.10 5.05 20.09
N PRO A 48 -10.47 3.95 19.58
CA PRO A 48 -9.84 2.98 20.46
C PRO A 48 -8.74 3.70 21.27
N ALA A 49 -8.74 3.48 22.59
CA ALA A 49 -7.69 4.02 23.44
C ALA A 49 -6.31 3.43 23.09
N SER A 50 -6.30 2.24 22.49
CA SER A 50 -5.11 1.52 22.03
C SER A 50 -5.51 0.51 20.95
N PHE A 51 -4.58 0.19 20.06
CA PHE A 51 -4.69 -0.92 19.10
C PHE A 51 -3.92 -2.17 19.57
N ALA A 52 -3.36 -2.16 20.80
CA ALA A 52 -2.47 -3.21 21.28
C ALA A 52 -3.16 -4.59 21.33
N ASP A 53 -4.34 -4.68 21.92
CA ASP A 53 -5.08 -5.96 22.04
C ASP A 53 -5.47 -6.52 20.68
N LEU A 54 -5.88 -5.65 19.74
CA LEU A 54 -6.19 -6.04 18.37
C LEU A 54 -4.94 -6.56 17.65
N THR A 55 -3.83 -5.86 17.81
CA THR A 55 -2.53 -6.24 17.23
C THR A 55 -2.05 -7.57 17.77
N GLU A 56 -2.11 -7.80 19.09
CA GLU A 56 -1.70 -9.05 19.73
C GLU A 56 -2.47 -10.25 19.17
N GLN A 57 -3.75 -10.08 18.88
CA GLN A 57 -4.59 -11.14 18.30
C GLN A 57 -4.29 -11.41 16.83
N LEU A 58 -3.97 -10.38 16.04
CA LEU A 58 -3.88 -10.47 14.58
C LEU A 58 -2.47 -10.71 14.07
N ALA A 59 -1.45 -10.14 14.75
CA ALA A 59 -0.05 -10.23 14.31
C ALA A 59 0.46 -11.67 14.12
N PRO A 60 0.04 -12.69 14.91
CA PRO A 60 0.48 -14.07 14.69
C PRO A 60 0.14 -14.65 13.32
N ALA A 61 -0.87 -14.12 12.64
CA ALA A 61 -1.27 -14.56 11.30
C ALA A 61 -0.60 -13.77 10.17
N VAL A 62 0.17 -12.69 10.48
CA VAL A 62 0.85 -11.86 9.48
C VAL A 62 2.30 -12.30 9.35
N VAL A 63 2.69 -12.65 8.14
CA VAL A 63 3.97 -13.29 7.83
C VAL A 63 4.85 -12.41 6.97
N ASN A 64 6.17 -12.67 7.03
CA ASN A 64 7.10 -12.18 6.02
C ASN A 64 7.15 -13.15 4.84
N ILE A 65 7.29 -12.61 3.66
CA ILE A 65 7.51 -13.40 2.44
C ILE A 65 8.80 -12.93 1.81
N SER A 66 9.71 -13.87 1.60
CA SER A 66 10.95 -13.66 0.86
C SER A 66 11.00 -14.58 -0.35
N THR A 67 11.53 -14.06 -1.46
CA THR A 67 11.77 -14.87 -2.65
C THR A 67 13.24 -14.81 -3.00
N ARG A 68 13.82 -15.97 -3.32
CA ARG A 68 15.12 -16.05 -3.99
C ARG A 68 14.90 -16.09 -5.50
N GLN A 69 15.52 -15.18 -6.19
CA GLN A 69 15.34 -14.99 -7.63
C GLN A 69 16.68 -15.07 -8.34
N ARG A 70 16.69 -15.70 -9.50
CA ARG A 70 17.80 -15.66 -10.42
C ARG A 70 17.47 -14.71 -11.56
N VAL A 71 18.22 -13.62 -11.68
CA VAL A 71 18.04 -12.61 -12.73
C VAL A 71 19.20 -12.71 -13.71
N GLU A 72 18.90 -12.95 -14.95
CA GLU A 72 19.91 -12.88 -16.03
C GLU A 72 20.17 -11.41 -16.35
N VAL A 73 21.37 -10.94 -16.03
CA VAL A 73 21.82 -9.61 -16.41
C VAL A 73 22.60 -9.77 -17.72
N GLN A 74 22.05 -9.26 -18.82
CA GLN A 74 22.85 -9.05 -20.02
C GLN A 74 23.92 -8.03 -19.69
N SER A 75 25.19 -8.43 -19.70
CA SER A 75 26.29 -7.50 -19.62
C SER A 75 26.34 -6.69 -20.91
N SER A 76 25.72 -5.52 -20.92
CA SER A 76 25.93 -4.58 -22.01
C SER A 76 27.37 -4.12 -21.94
N ASN A 77 28.17 -4.48 -22.95
CA ASN A 77 29.51 -3.91 -23.10
C ASN A 77 29.35 -2.39 -23.28
N PRO A 78 29.81 -1.56 -22.31
CA PRO A 78 29.66 -0.11 -22.43
C PRO A 78 30.43 0.50 -23.62
N PHE A 79 31.25 -0.33 -24.28
CA PHE A 79 32.03 0.07 -25.47
C PHE A 79 31.49 -0.55 -26.75
N ALA A 80 30.37 -1.29 -26.71
CA ALA A 80 29.74 -1.84 -27.90
C ALA A 80 29.41 -0.72 -28.90
N GLY A 81 29.82 -0.89 -30.15
CA GLY A 81 29.65 0.11 -31.21
C GLY A 81 30.68 1.26 -31.19
N THR A 82 31.67 1.22 -30.31
CA THR A 82 32.80 2.18 -30.32
C THR A 82 34.06 1.58 -30.93
N PRO A 83 35.04 2.38 -31.40
CA PRO A 83 36.32 1.88 -31.89
C PRO A 83 37.14 1.08 -30.84
N PHE A 84 36.73 1.10 -29.59
CA PHE A 84 37.37 0.42 -28.48
C PHE A 84 36.73 -0.96 -28.16
N GLU A 85 35.68 -1.34 -28.87
CA GLU A 85 34.99 -2.62 -28.67
C GLU A 85 35.96 -3.82 -28.71
N GLY A 86 36.82 -3.86 -29.74
CA GLY A 86 37.80 -4.94 -29.88
C GLY A 86 38.94 -4.95 -28.87
N MET A 87 39.17 -3.84 -28.13
CA MET A 87 40.24 -3.73 -27.16
C MET A 87 39.80 -4.22 -25.77
N PHE A 88 38.50 -4.20 -25.49
CA PHE A 88 37.91 -4.61 -24.22
C PHE A 88 36.89 -5.74 -24.36
N GLY A 89 36.48 -6.11 -25.60
CA GLY A 89 35.44 -7.08 -25.90
C GLY A 89 35.84 -8.55 -25.74
N ASP A 90 37.10 -8.87 -25.76
CA ASP A 90 37.54 -10.30 -25.84
C ASP A 90 37.90 -10.88 -24.42
N ARG A 91 37.73 -10.13 -23.35
CA ARG A 91 37.95 -10.60 -21.96
C ARG A 91 36.68 -10.76 -21.11
N GLY A 92 35.54 -10.43 -21.63
CA GLY A 92 34.26 -10.69 -21.01
C GLY A 92 33.34 -11.30 -22.05
N GLY A 93 33.39 -12.61 -22.19
CA GLY A 93 32.48 -13.31 -23.08
C GLY A 93 31.03 -12.90 -22.81
N ASP A 94 30.23 -12.92 -23.86
CA ASP A 94 28.77 -12.75 -23.91
C ASP A 94 28.04 -13.83 -23.07
N GLN A 95 28.56 -14.13 -21.88
CA GLN A 95 27.90 -15.01 -20.94
C GLN A 95 26.98 -14.15 -20.06
N PRO A 96 25.69 -14.43 -20.07
CA PRO A 96 24.76 -13.80 -19.17
C PRO A 96 25.24 -14.02 -17.73
N THR A 97 25.60 -12.94 -17.05
CA THR A 97 25.95 -13.00 -15.63
C THR A 97 24.66 -13.14 -14.84
N THR A 98 24.50 -14.28 -14.20
CA THR A 98 23.37 -14.52 -13.30
C THR A 98 23.60 -13.78 -12.00
N ARG A 99 22.68 -12.92 -11.61
CA ARG A 99 22.64 -12.30 -10.28
C ARG A 99 21.51 -12.90 -9.47
N GLU A 100 21.81 -13.23 -8.21
CA GLU A 100 20.80 -13.56 -7.23
C GLU A 100 20.14 -12.25 -6.77
N GLY A 101 18.81 -12.21 -6.89
CA GLY A 101 17.96 -11.14 -6.36
C GLY A 101 17.08 -11.69 -5.24
N GLN A 102 16.71 -10.84 -4.30
CA GLN A 102 15.75 -11.15 -3.25
C GLN A 102 14.63 -10.12 -3.29
N SER A 103 13.38 -10.58 -3.24
CA SER A 103 12.22 -9.74 -2.98
C SER A 103 11.72 -9.99 -1.57
N LEU A 104 11.24 -8.95 -0.92
CA LEU A 104 10.70 -8.99 0.43
C LEU A 104 9.34 -8.30 0.47
N GLY A 105 8.40 -8.92 1.17
CA GLY A 105 7.07 -8.38 1.41
C GLY A 105 6.41 -9.02 2.61
N SER A 106 5.15 -8.73 2.77
CA SER A 106 4.30 -9.33 3.80
C SER A 106 3.23 -10.20 3.16
N GLY A 107 2.57 -11.00 3.97
CA GLY A 107 1.40 -11.77 3.64
C GLY A 107 0.62 -12.08 4.90
N PHE A 108 -0.47 -12.79 4.77
CA PHE A 108 -1.26 -13.23 5.92
C PHE A 108 -1.96 -14.56 5.64
N LEU A 109 -2.09 -15.34 6.70
CA LEU A 109 -2.76 -16.63 6.68
C LEU A 109 -4.28 -16.43 6.69
N ILE A 110 -4.97 -17.13 5.81
CA ILE A 110 -6.44 -17.09 5.66
C ILE A 110 -7.13 -18.38 6.08
N SER A 111 -6.34 -19.41 6.41
CA SER A 111 -6.87 -20.70 6.84
C SER A 111 -5.90 -21.44 7.75
N ALA A 112 -6.43 -22.29 8.59
CA ALA A 112 -5.67 -23.10 9.55
C ALA A 112 -4.75 -24.13 8.89
N ASP A 113 -5.02 -24.51 7.64
CA ASP A 113 -4.23 -25.46 6.87
C ASP A 113 -3.10 -24.79 6.06
N GLY A 114 -2.92 -23.45 6.17
CA GLY A 114 -1.72 -22.76 5.72
C GLY A 114 -1.83 -22.10 4.33
N TYR A 115 -3.01 -21.63 3.92
CA TYR A 115 -3.11 -20.74 2.77
C TYR A 115 -2.71 -19.32 3.16
N VAL A 116 -1.83 -18.71 2.39
CA VAL A 116 -1.29 -17.36 2.59
C VAL A 116 -1.64 -16.49 1.39
N VAL A 117 -2.14 -15.29 1.66
CA VAL A 117 -2.39 -14.26 0.63
C VAL A 117 -1.29 -13.21 0.68
N THR A 118 -0.86 -12.74 -0.48
CA THR A 118 0.12 -11.66 -0.66
C THR A 118 -0.10 -10.97 -2.02
N ASN A 119 0.74 -9.98 -2.35
CA ASN A 119 0.75 -9.40 -3.70
C ASN A 119 1.53 -10.26 -4.71
N ASN A 120 1.08 -10.20 -5.96
CA ASN A 120 1.76 -10.87 -7.06
C ASN A 120 3.17 -10.30 -7.28
N HIS A 121 3.36 -8.97 -7.17
CA HIS A 121 4.68 -8.36 -7.36
C HIS A 121 5.71 -8.79 -6.30
N VAL A 122 5.28 -9.26 -5.10
CA VAL A 122 6.19 -9.81 -4.07
C VAL A 122 6.79 -11.13 -4.51
N VAL A 123 6.01 -11.97 -5.19
CA VAL A 123 6.37 -13.34 -5.58
C VAL A 123 6.67 -13.53 -7.07
N THR A 124 6.63 -12.45 -7.83
CA THR A 124 6.99 -12.45 -9.26
C THR A 124 8.40 -11.88 -9.44
N PRO A 125 9.25 -12.51 -10.26
CA PRO A 125 10.59 -12.02 -10.48
C PRO A 125 10.56 -10.67 -11.21
N GLN A 126 11.57 -9.84 -10.96
CA GLN A 126 11.77 -8.62 -11.73
C GLN A 126 12.40 -8.95 -13.09
N GLY A 127 11.83 -8.42 -14.18
CA GLY A 127 12.33 -8.62 -15.54
C GLY A 127 12.26 -10.10 -15.98
N ASN A 128 13.31 -10.59 -16.61
CA ASN A 128 13.42 -11.96 -17.14
C ASN A 128 13.94 -12.97 -16.10
N GLY A 129 13.79 -12.69 -14.81
CA GLY A 129 14.23 -13.58 -13.75
C GLY A 129 13.30 -14.79 -13.55
N THR A 130 13.79 -15.77 -12.83
CA THR A 130 13.01 -16.92 -12.32
C THR A 130 13.04 -16.94 -10.80
N VAL A 131 11.89 -17.23 -10.18
CA VAL A 131 11.82 -17.48 -8.74
C VAL A 131 12.26 -18.90 -8.49
N GLU A 132 13.30 -19.09 -7.67
CA GLU A 132 13.82 -20.39 -7.29
C GLU A 132 13.16 -20.93 -6.03
N GLU A 133 12.87 -20.05 -5.09
CA GLU A 133 12.30 -20.42 -3.80
C GLU A 133 11.45 -19.28 -3.25
N ILE A 134 10.36 -19.64 -2.59
CA ILE A 134 9.53 -18.73 -1.82
C ILE A 134 9.54 -19.22 -0.38
N THR A 135 9.96 -18.38 0.54
CA THR A 135 9.99 -18.67 1.97
C THR A 135 8.99 -17.79 2.69
N VAL A 136 8.18 -18.39 3.55
CA VAL A 136 7.27 -17.70 4.48
C VAL A 136 7.86 -17.80 5.88
N THR A 137 8.13 -16.65 6.50
CA THR A 137 8.64 -16.56 7.88
C THR A 137 7.53 -16.07 8.79
N MET A 138 7.21 -16.86 9.79
CA MET A 138 6.23 -16.53 10.84
C MET A 138 6.80 -15.49 11.80
N PRO A 139 5.95 -14.80 12.60
CA PRO A 139 6.43 -13.85 13.61
C PRO A 139 7.33 -14.44 14.70
N ASP A 140 7.24 -15.74 14.96
CA ASP A 140 8.09 -16.47 15.90
C ASP A 140 9.46 -16.87 15.31
N GLY A 141 9.72 -16.51 14.04
CA GLY A 141 10.94 -16.82 13.32
C GLY A 141 10.94 -18.19 12.62
N SER A 142 9.89 -18.98 12.73
CA SER A 142 9.81 -20.25 11.98
C SER A 142 9.62 -19.99 10.49
N GLU A 143 10.37 -20.74 9.67
CA GLU A 143 10.38 -20.61 8.22
C GLU A 143 9.77 -21.83 7.55
N TYR A 144 9.01 -21.57 6.49
CA TYR A 144 8.33 -22.59 5.70
C TYR A 144 8.55 -22.33 4.21
N GLU A 145 8.94 -23.36 3.48
CA GLU A 145 8.93 -23.32 2.02
C GLU A 145 7.48 -23.24 1.54
N ALA A 146 7.21 -22.29 0.66
CA ALA A 146 5.86 -22.04 0.14
C ALA A 146 5.72 -22.47 -1.30
N LYS A 147 4.59 -23.10 -1.60
CA LYS A 147 4.20 -23.46 -2.97
C LYS A 147 3.22 -22.42 -3.52
N MET A 148 3.47 -21.97 -4.75
CA MET A 148 2.53 -21.11 -5.47
C MET A 148 1.27 -21.91 -5.81
N VAL A 149 0.11 -21.46 -5.30
CA VAL A 149 -1.21 -22.01 -5.64
C VAL A 149 -1.77 -21.31 -6.86
N GLY A 150 -1.67 -19.99 -6.90
CA GLY A 150 -2.12 -19.18 -8.01
C GLY A 150 -1.72 -17.73 -7.85
N LYS A 151 -1.72 -17.00 -8.95
CA LYS A 151 -1.46 -15.55 -8.95
C LYS A 151 -2.21 -14.89 -10.10
N ASP A 152 -2.53 -13.62 -9.89
CA ASP A 152 -3.17 -12.76 -10.87
C ASP A 152 -2.43 -11.43 -10.92
N ALA A 153 -1.93 -11.09 -12.12
CA ALA A 153 -1.18 -9.86 -12.33
C ALA A 153 -2.09 -8.63 -12.45
N GLU A 154 -3.35 -8.80 -12.84
CA GLU A 154 -4.28 -7.68 -13.00
C GLU A 154 -4.77 -7.14 -11.65
N SER A 155 -5.08 -8.05 -10.71
CA SER A 155 -5.44 -7.68 -9.32
C SER A 155 -4.22 -7.53 -8.42
N ASP A 156 -3.03 -7.88 -8.89
CA ASP A 156 -1.77 -7.94 -8.12
C ASP A 156 -1.87 -8.84 -6.88
N LEU A 157 -2.57 -9.96 -6.97
CA LEU A 157 -2.74 -10.93 -5.88
C LEU A 157 -2.02 -12.24 -6.16
N ALA A 158 -1.58 -12.89 -5.08
CA ALA A 158 -1.06 -14.25 -5.11
C ALA A 158 -1.49 -15.04 -3.89
N VAL A 159 -1.66 -16.34 -4.07
CA VAL A 159 -1.97 -17.31 -3.01
C VAL A 159 -0.85 -18.34 -2.96
N LEU A 160 -0.34 -18.53 -1.77
CA LEU A 160 0.69 -19.51 -1.44
C LEU A 160 0.13 -20.57 -0.50
N LYS A 161 0.80 -21.71 -0.43
CA LYS A 161 0.51 -22.79 0.51
C LYS A 161 1.77 -23.18 1.25
N ILE A 162 1.69 -23.17 2.57
CA ILE A 162 2.70 -23.73 3.47
C ILE A 162 2.10 -24.90 4.26
N ASP A 163 2.95 -25.82 4.66
CA ASP A 163 2.52 -27.05 5.34
C ASP A 163 3.20 -27.20 6.70
N ARG A 164 2.42 -27.56 7.73
CA ARG A 164 2.89 -28.06 9.03
C ARG A 164 1.82 -28.95 9.66
N ALA A 165 2.20 -29.67 10.72
CA ALA A 165 1.29 -30.60 11.41
C ALA A 165 0.24 -29.89 12.26
N GLU A 166 0.63 -28.81 12.96
CA GLU A 166 -0.26 -28.02 13.81
C GLU A 166 -1.03 -26.97 13.00
N PRO A 167 -2.26 -26.61 13.41
CA PRO A 167 -3.01 -25.54 12.78
C PRO A 167 -2.27 -24.20 12.83
N PHE A 168 -2.36 -23.44 11.75
CA PHE A 168 -1.87 -22.06 11.71
C PHE A 168 -2.88 -21.08 12.31
N PRO A 169 -2.41 -19.99 12.96
CA PRO A 169 -3.26 -18.84 13.21
C PRO A 169 -3.68 -18.23 11.88
N PHE A 170 -4.92 -17.79 11.76
CA PHE A 170 -5.41 -17.18 10.52
C PHE A 170 -6.40 -16.06 10.81
N VAL A 171 -6.60 -15.17 9.84
CA VAL A 171 -7.54 -14.06 9.90
C VAL A 171 -8.67 -14.26 8.89
N LYS A 172 -9.77 -13.52 9.08
CA LYS A 172 -10.96 -13.61 8.23
C LYS A 172 -11.09 -12.37 7.37
N PHE A 173 -11.66 -12.53 6.20
CA PHE A 173 -12.08 -11.41 5.38
C PHE A 173 -13.35 -10.77 5.94
N GLY A 174 -13.41 -9.44 5.91
CA GLY A 174 -14.59 -8.63 6.16
C GLY A 174 -15.29 -8.23 4.87
N ASP A 175 -16.33 -7.44 5.01
CA ASP A 175 -17.06 -6.86 3.88
C ASP A 175 -16.55 -5.44 3.61
N SER A 176 -15.63 -5.30 2.66
CA SER A 176 -15.07 -4.00 2.26
C SER A 176 -16.10 -3.05 1.65
N ALA A 177 -17.27 -3.54 1.22
CA ALA A 177 -18.36 -2.70 0.72
C ALA A 177 -19.02 -1.86 1.84
N GLN A 178 -18.84 -2.27 3.10
CA GLN A 178 -19.33 -1.53 4.27
C GLN A 178 -18.34 -0.47 4.75
N ALA A 179 -17.13 -0.44 4.20
CA ALA A 179 -16.07 0.49 4.57
C ALA A 179 -16.45 1.92 4.17
N ARG A 180 -16.18 2.90 5.04
CA ARG A 180 -16.51 4.31 4.82
C ARG A 180 -15.30 5.20 5.09
N ALA A 181 -15.20 6.31 4.39
CA ALA A 181 -14.22 7.33 4.71
C ALA A 181 -14.41 7.80 6.18
N GLY A 182 -13.32 7.84 6.93
CA GLY A 182 -13.29 8.17 8.36
C GLY A 182 -13.30 6.96 9.30
N ASP A 183 -13.55 5.73 8.82
CA ASP A 183 -13.46 4.53 9.65
C ASP A 183 -11.98 4.23 9.96
N TRP A 184 -11.69 3.85 11.23
CA TRP A 184 -10.35 3.46 11.66
C TRP A 184 -9.91 2.16 11.00
N VAL A 185 -8.64 2.10 10.65
CA VAL A 185 -7.99 0.92 10.08
C VAL A 185 -6.62 0.70 10.68
N VAL A 186 -6.19 -0.56 10.70
CA VAL A 186 -4.85 -0.97 11.15
C VAL A 186 -4.20 -1.78 10.03
N ALA A 187 -3.05 -1.32 9.56
CA ALA A 187 -2.22 -2.07 8.63
C ALA A 187 -1.12 -2.78 9.42
N ILE A 188 -0.99 -4.08 9.20
CA ILE A 188 0.07 -4.89 9.80
C ILE A 188 0.92 -5.47 8.68
N GLY A 189 2.23 -5.32 8.80
CA GLY A 189 3.22 -5.96 7.95
C GLY A 189 4.26 -6.67 8.79
N ASN A 190 5.04 -7.53 8.18
CA ASN A 190 6.18 -8.19 8.83
C ASN A 190 7.46 -8.03 7.97
N PRO A 191 7.90 -6.79 7.71
CA PRO A 191 9.10 -6.54 6.94
C PRO A 191 10.29 -7.19 7.64
N PHE A 192 11.08 -7.94 6.90
CA PHE A 192 12.31 -8.61 7.39
C PHE A 192 12.11 -9.73 8.42
N GLY A 193 10.89 -10.14 8.74
CA GLY A 193 10.65 -11.18 9.75
C GLY A 193 11.04 -10.79 11.19
N LEU A 194 11.15 -9.48 11.48
CA LEU A 194 11.66 -8.94 12.75
C LEU A 194 10.56 -8.68 13.80
N GLY A 195 9.37 -9.27 13.65
CA GLY A 195 8.32 -9.18 14.66
C GLY A 195 7.17 -8.23 14.36
N GLY A 196 6.99 -7.86 13.11
CA GLY A 196 5.83 -7.11 12.66
C GLY A 196 5.96 -5.58 12.81
N THR A 197 5.34 -4.87 11.91
CA THR A 197 5.17 -3.41 11.95
C THR A 197 3.69 -3.10 11.89
N VAL A 198 3.22 -2.28 12.83
CA VAL A 198 1.81 -1.89 12.95
C VAL A 198 1.70 -0.41 12.71
N THR A 199 0.80 -0.03 11.81
CA THR A 199 0.44 1.36 11.57
C THR A 199 -1.08 1.50 11.62
N SER A 200 -1.57 2.63 12.09
CA SER A 200 -2.99 2.92 12.14
C SER A 200 -3.29 4.23 11.43
N GLY A 201 -4.49 4.33 10.94
CA GLY A 201 -5.01 5.50 10.25
C GLY A 201 -6.50 5.37 10.04
N ILE A 202 -7.01 6.11 9.08
CA ILE A 202 -8.41 6.04 8.66
C ILE A 202 -8.51 5.69 7.17
N ILE A 203 -9.67 5.25 6.76
CA ILE A 203 -10.03 5.24 5.36
C ILE A 203 -10.18 6.68 4.89
N SER A 204 -9.30 7.13 4.00
CA SER A 204 -9.34 8.47 3.42
C SER A 204 -10.34 8.57 2.27
N SER A 205 -10.51 7.49 1.51
CA SER A 205 -11.46 7.37 0.40
C SER A 205 -11.74 5.92 0.10
N VAL A 206 -12.95 5.62 -0.38
CA VAL A 206 -13.32 4.32 -0.95
C VAL A 206 -13.43 4.44 -2.46
N LEU A 207 -13.17 3.34 -3.19
CA LEU A 207 -13.27 3.27 -4.66
C LEU A 207 -12.37 4.28 -5.38
N ARG A 208 -11.17 4.56 -4.84
CA ARG A 208 -10.20 5.44 -5.50
C ARG A 208 -9.61 4.75 -6.71
N THR A 209 -9.69 5.40 -7.87
CA THR A 209 -9.00 4.95 -9.07
C THR A 209 -7.55 5.42 -9.02
N ALA A 210 -6.60 4.50 -9.00
CA ALA A 210 -5.17 4.80 -8.91
C ALA A 210 -4.41 4.56 -10.23
N GLY A 211 -5.04 3.95 -11.22
CA GLY A 211 -4.42 3.62 -12.51
C GLY A 211 -5.43 3.50 -13.63
N ALA A 212 -5.12 2.73 -14.65
CA ALA A 212 -5.95 2.46 -15.81
C ALA A 212 -6.34 0.95 -15.93
N GLY A 213 -6.20 0.19 -14.86
CA GLY A 213 -6.51 -1.24 -14.81
C GLY A 213 -7.98 -1.54 -14.58
N ALA A 214 -8.38 -2.79 -14.85
CA ALA A 214 -9.75 -3.25 -14.64
C ALA A 214 -10.14 -3.32 -13.15
N TYR A 215 -9.14 -3.47 -12.26
CA TYR A 215 -9.29 -3.65 -10.82
C TYR A 215 -8.71 -2.50 -10.00
N ASP A 216 -8.64 -1.28 -10.53
CA ASP A 216 -8.02 -0.13 -9.87
C ASP A 216 -8.97 0.65 -8.94
N ARG A 217 -9.92 -0.06 -8.31
CA ARG A 217 -10.77 0.48 -7.24
C ARG A 217 -10.20 0.16 -5.88
N PHE A 218 -9.42 1.08 -5.35
CA PHE A 218 -8.72 0.90 -4.09
C PHE A 218 -9.41 1.60 -2.92
N ILE A 219 -9.20 1.05 -1.72
CA ILE A 219 -9.39 1.76 -0.46
C ILE A 219 -8.14 2.60 -0.23
N GLN A 220 -8.29 3.92 -0.16
CA GLN A 220 -7.20 4.83 0.20
C GLN A 220 -7.16 5.00 1.71
N THR A 221 -5.97 4.89 2.30
CA THR A 221 -5.75 5.12 3.74
C THR A 221 -4.57 6.05 3.98
N ASP A 222 -4.57 6.76 5.11
CA ASP A 222 -3.44 7.52 5.64
C ASP A 222 -2.59 6.72 6.65
N ALA A 223 -3.00 5.47 6.97
CA ALA A 223 -2.12 4.54 7.67
C ALA A 223 -0.81 4.42 6.89
N ALA A 224 0.33 4.53 7.60
CA ALA A 224 1.63 4.57 6.94
C ALA A 224 1.97 3.23 6.29
N ILE A 225 1.89 3.18 4.96
CA ILE A 225 2.33 2.03 4.16
C ILE A 225 3.75 2.33 3.66
N ASN A 226 4.66 1.42 3.88
CA ASN A 226 6.07 1.52 3.48
C ASN A 226 6.52 0.20 2.85
N ARG A 227 7.73 0.21 2.28
CA ARG A 227 8.34 -1.02 1.74
C ARG A 227 8.38 -2.10 2.82
N GLY A 228 7.87 -3.29 2.48
CA GLY A 228 7.75 -4.43 3.36
C GLY A 228 6.33 -4.67 3.90
N ASN A 229 5.43 -3.67 3.89
CA ASN A 229 4.02 -3.88 4.20
C ASN A 229 3.21 -4.39 3.00
N SER A 230 3.75 -4.30 1.78
CA SER A 230 3.09 -4.80 0.56
C SER A 230 2.72 -6.27 0.71
N GLY A 231 1.48 -6.62 0.40
CA GLY A 231 0.90 -7.95 0.59
C GLY A 231 0.35 -8.20 1.99
N GLY A 232 0.65 -7.34 2.96
CA GLY A 232 0.07 -7.41 4.30
C GLY A 232 -1.39 -6.95 4.35
N PRO A 233 -2.14 -7.35 5.39
CA PRO A 233 -3.55 -7.01 5.54
C PRO A 233 -3.79 -5.59 6.05
N LEU A 234 -4.91 -5.01 5.61
CA LEU A 234 -5.54 -3.83 6.20
C LEU A 234 -6.79 -4.31 6.96
N PHE A 235 -6.81 -4.08 8.27
CA PHE A 235 -7.87 -4.53 9.16
C PHE A 235 -8.86 -3.42 9.49
N ASP A 236 -10.13 -3.79 9.65
CA ASP A 236 -11.13 -3.00 10.36
C ASP A 236 -10.95 -3.13 11.90
N MET A 237 -11.77 -2.40 12.64
CA MET A 237 -11.73 -2.43 14.11
C MET A 237 -12.33 -3.71 14.73
N GLN A 238 -12.89 -4.60 13.93
CA GLN A 238 -13.38 -5.93 14.31
C GLN A 238 -12.33 -7.02 14.06
N GLY A 239 -11.16 -6.66 13.48
CA GLY A 239 -10.10 -7.60 13.16
C GLY A 239 -10.32 -8.38 11.86
N ASN A 240 -11.22 -7.92 11.00
CA ASN A 240 -11.40 -8.51 9.68
C ASN A 240 -10.55 -7.79 8.64
N VAL A 241 -10.04 -8.54 7.66
CA VAL A 241 -9.29 -7.99 6.55
C VAL A 241 -10.26 -7.34 5.55
N ILE A 242 -10.16 -6.04 5.35
CA ILE A 242 -10.96 -5.27 4.39
C ILE A 242 -10.15 -4.80 3.18
N GLY A 243 -8.83 -5.00 3.19
CA GLY A 243 -7.93 -4.67 2.10
C GLY A 243 -6.59 -5.37 2.22
N ILE A 244 -5.82 -5.33 1.15
CA ILE A 244 -4.45 -5.84 1.07
C ILE A 244 -3.57 -4.68 0.63
N ASN A 245 -2.55 -4.37 1.43
CA ASN A 245 -1.65 -3.24 1.16
C ASN A 245 -0.90 -3.50 -0.14
N ASN A 246 -1.13 -2.70 -1.15
CA ASN A 246 -0.57 -2.89 -2.48
C ASN A 246 0.53 -1.86 -2.78
N ALA A 247 0.19 -0.57 -2.75
CA ALA A 247 1.03 0.49 -3.25
C ALA A 247 0.94 1.76 -2.40
N ILE A 248 1.90 2.64 -2.60
CA ILE A 248 1.88 4.02 -2.09
C ILE A 248 2.01 5.00 -3.24
N LEU A 249 1.32 6.11 -3.16
CA LEU A 249 1.62 7.27 -4.00
C LEU A 249 2.71 8.08 -3.30
N SER A 250 3.93 8.03 -3.82
CA SER A 250 5.07 8.66 -3.16
C SER A 250 6.11 9.18 -4.16
N PRO A 251 6.46 10.48 -4.10
CA PRO A 251 7.55 11.02 -4.90
C PRO A 251 8.94 10.57 -4.42
N SER A 252 9.07 10.17 -3.16
CA SER A 252 10.36 9.84 -2.52
C SER A 252 10.52 8.37 -2.18
N GLY A 253 9.48 7.54 -2.37
CA GLY A 253 9.47 6.12 -2.03
C GLY A 253 9.10 5.80 -0.56
N GLY A 254 8.84 6.81 0.29
CA GLY A 254 8.31 6.66 1.64
C GLY A 254 6.84 7.07 1.74
N SER A 255 6.16 6.72 2.82
CA SER A 255 4.76 7.11 3.04
C SER A 255 4.62 8.63 3.14
N VAL A 256 3.65 9.16 2.39
CA VAL A 256 3.22 10.57 2.44
C VAL A 256 1.74 10.69 2.86
N GLY A 257 1.19 9.66 3.52
CA GLY A 257 -0.20 9.61 3.94
C GLY A 257 -1.17 9.21 2.82
N VAL A 258 -0.68 8.56 1.76
CA VAL A 258 -1.51 8.04 0.67
C VAL A 258 -1.06 6.61 0.37
N GLY A 259 -1.79 5.65 0.94
CA GLY A 259 -1.62 4.22 0.73
C GLY A 259 -2.87 3.59 0.12
N PHE A 260 -2.67 2.49 -0.57
CA PHE A 260 -3.71 1.73 -1.27
C PHE A 260 -3.61 0.24 -0.96
#